data_ce3504b59e693c8dd5688e1483f8cc2b
#
_entry.id   ce3504b59e693c8dd5688e1483f8cc2b
#
_cell.length_a   1.000
_cell.length_b   1.000
_cell.length_c   1.000
_cell.angle_alpha   90.00
_cell.angle_beta   90.00
_cell.angle_gamma   90.00
#
_symmetry.space_group_name_H-M   'P 1'
#
loop_
_entity.id
_entity.type
_entity.pdbx_description
1 polymer ?
#
loop_
_entity_poly.entity_id
_entity_poly.type
_entity_poly.pdbx_seq_one_letter_code
_entity_poly.pdbx_strand_id
1 'polypeptide(L)'
;MGSISVTMFSDAACPWAYSVSPSLRVLEWRYGEQLGWRLVLIGLTEQASQYLERGYTPLRGAQSQLRFRRYGMPFAPQPKERVSATARACRAVVAARLLQPGSEWRVFRALHLATFTTPLLLDDDVQIAEALRQLPGVDADAIIARLDDRAVSDAYERDKAEARTAAGSAAELQVKTAQTDGPVRFTAPSLVFEGYGQRLIAGGFQPIEAY
;
A
#
# COMPACT_ATOMS: atom_id res chain seq x y z
N MET A 1 -8.99 -27.08 -9.62
CA MET A 1 -8.61 -25.98 -10.54
C MET A 1 -7.39 -25.29 -9.96
N GLY A 2 -6.37 -24.96 -10.79
CA GLY A 2 -5.22 -24.21 -10.28
C GLY A 2 -5.63 -22.79 -9.88
N SER A 3 -5.11 -22.29 -8.75
CA SER A 3 -5.31 -20.90 -8.36
C SER A 3 -4.34 -19.99 -9.11
N ILE A 4 -4.78 -18.79 -9.47
CA ILE A 4 -3.94 -17.73 -10.00
C ILE A 4 -3.34 -16.97 -8.82
N SER A 5 -2.02 -16.89 -8.75
CA SER A 5 -1.33 -16.03 -7.79
C SER A 5 -1.46 -14.57 -8.21
N VAL A 6 -1.84 -13.70 -7.28
CA VAL A 6 -1.94 -12.24 -7.51
C VAL A 6 -1.05 -11.52 -6.51
N THR A 7 0.06 -10.98 -7.00
CA THR A 7 0.91 -10.12 -6.19
C THR A 7 0.52 -8.66 -6.39
N MET A 8 0.11 -8.00 -5.31
CA MET A 8 -0.18 -6.56 -5.30
C MET A 8 1.00 -5.79 -4.72
N PHE A 9 1.64 -4.99 -5.56
CA PHE A 9 2.62 -3.99 -5.13
C PHE A 9 1.91 -2.72 -4.69
N SER A 10 2.08 -2.32 -3.45
CA SER A 10 1.32 -1.21 -2.89
C SER A 10 2.07 -0.47 -1.77
N ASP A 11 1.44 0.57 -1.22
CA ASP A 11 1.95 1.35 -0.10
C ASP A 11 0.79 1.86 0.74
N ALA A 12 0.96 1.89 2.08
CA ALA A 12 -0.08 2.25 3.03
C ALA A 12 -0.59 3.70 2.91
N ALA A 13 0.14 4.57 2.22
CA ALA A 13 -0.26 5.96 2.00
C ALA A 13 -0.34 6.35 0.51
N CYS A 14 -0.49 5.38 -0.39
CA CYS A 14 -0.66 5.68 -1.81
C CYS A 14 -2.14 5.96 -2.16
N PRO A 15 -2.48 7.19 -2.62
CA PRO A 15 -3.87 7.53 -2.95
C PRO A 15 -4.42 6.74 -4.15
N TRP A 16 -3.57 6.34 -5.09
CA TRP A 16 -3.96 5.48 -6.22
C TRP A 16 -4.33 4.08 -5.74
N ALA A 17 -3.52 3.50 -4.84
CA ALA A 17 -3.79 2.19 -4.26
C ALA A 17 -5.05 2.20 -3.38
N TYR A 18 -5.30 3.30 -2.67
CA TYR A 18 -6.55 3.49 -1.94
C TYR A 18 -7.75 3.59 -2.89
N SER A 19 -7.62 4.35 -3.97
CA SER A 19 -8.70 4.58 -4.94
C SER A 19 -9.09 3.33 -5.75
N VAL A 20 -8.18 2.36 -5.92
CA VAL A 20 -8.49 1.09 -6.63
C VAL A 20 -9.23 0.08 -5.74
N SER A 21 -9.33 0.32 -4.44
CA SER A 21 -9.92 -0.63 -3.49
C SER A 21 -11.29 -1.17 -3.89
N PRO A 22 -12.25 -0.38 -4.44
CA PRO A 22 -13.53 -0.92 -4.90
C PRO A 22 -13.37 -1.97 -6.01
N SER A 23 -12.51 -1.71 -6.99
CA SER A 23 -12.26 -2.67 -8.09
C SER A 23 -11.67 -3.98 -7.57
N LEU A 24 -10.73 -3.91 -6.62
CA LEU A 24 -10.15 -5.11 -6.00
C LEU A 24 -11.19 -5.92 -5.22
N ARG A 25 -12.14 -5.26 -4.53
CA ARG A 25 -13.25 -5.95 -3.85
C ARG A 25 -14.17 -6.67 -4.83
N VAL A 26 -14.41 -6.11 -6.02
CA VAL A 26 -15.19 -6.77 -7.07
C VAL A 26 -14.46 -8.01 -7.59
N LEU A 27 -13.14 -7.94 -7.80
CA LEU A 27 -12.34 -9.10 -8.19
C LEU A 27 -12.37 -10.22 -7.12
N GLU A 28 -12.16 -9.86 -5.86
CA GLU A 28 -12.25 -10.81 -4.76
C GLU A 28 -13.64 -11.47 -4.65
N TRP A 29 -14.71 -10.67 -4.77
CA TRP A 29 -16.08 -11.16 -4.75
C TRP A 29 -16.38 -12.10 -5.93
N ARG A 30 -15.88 -11.74 -7.13
CA ARG A 30 -16.19 -12.49 -8.35
C ARG A 30 -15.41 -13.80 -8.46
N TYR A 31 -14.16 -13.79 -8.06
CA TYR A 31 -13.25 -14.91 -8.28
C TYR A 31 -12.90 -15.71 -7.00
N GLY A 32 -13.10 -15.10 -5.81
CA GLY A 32 -12.93 -15.78 -4.54
C GLY A 32 -11.60 -16.53 -4.42
N GLU A 33 -11.67 -17.78 -4.08
CA GLU A 33 -10.51 -18.66 -3.86
C GLU A 33 -9.72 -19.01 -5.14
N GLN A 34 -10.20 -18.61 -6.32
CA GLN A 34 -9.44 -18.78 -7.56
C GLN A 34 -8.23 -17.83 -7.61
N LEU A 35 -8.23 -16.77 -6.80
CA LEU A 35 -7.14 -15.78 -6.70
C LEU A 35 -6.44 -15.92 -5.35
N GLY A 36 -5.16 -16.30 -5.39
CA GLY A 36 -4.28 -16.31 -4.21
C GLY A 36 -3.58 -14.98 -4.06
N TRP A 37 -4.07 -14.11 -3.17
CA TRP A 37 -3.56 -12.74 -2.99
C TRP A 37 -2.32 -12.68 -2.10
N ARG A 38 -1.33 -11.90 -2.52
CA ARG A 38 -0.13 -11.53 -1.76
C ARG A 38 0.12 -10.03 -1.85
N LEU A 39 0.39 -9.39 -0.70
CA LEU A 39 0.71 -7.97 -0.61
C LEU A 39 2.24 -7.79 -0.50
N VAL A 40 2.79 -6.90 -1.32
CA VAL A 40 4.19 -6.47 -1.28
C VAL A 40 4.23 -4.96 -1.10
N LEU A 41 4.94 -4.50 -0.08
CA LEU A 41 5.01 -3.09 0.25
C LEU A 41 6.19 -2.41 -0.45
N ILE A 42 5.89 -1.34 -1.19
CA ILE A 42 6.89 -0.62 -2.00
C ILE A 42 7.80 0.24 -1.12
N GLY A 43 7.27 0.82 -0.03
CA GLY A 43 7.98 1.81 0.79
C GLY A 43 8.25 3.10 0.00
N LEU A 44 7.22 3.92 -0.19
CA LEU A 44 7.32 5.14 -0.99
C LEU A 44 8.22 6.20 -0.36
N THR A 45 8.26 6.28 0.97
CA THR A 45 8.99 7.32 1.69
C THR A 45 9.38 6.82 3.06
N GLU A 46 10.69 6.81 3.33
CA GLU A 46 11.24 6.41 4.64
C GLU A 46 11.17 7.56 5.64
N GLN A 47 11.37 8.80 5.19
CA GLN A 47 11.36 9.99 6.02
C GLN A 47 10.54 11.10 5.39
N ALA A 48 9.84 11.88 6.21
CA ALA A 48 9.02 13.01 5.76
C ALA A 48 9.82 14.08 5.00
N SER A 49 11.10 14.25 5.33
CA SER A 49 12.03 15.17 4.63
C SER A 49 12.08 14.92 3.13
N GLN A 50 12.03 13.66 2.69
CA GLN A 50 12.04 13.28 1.28
C GLN A 50 10.84 13.85 0.50
N TYR A 51 9.67 13.97 1.15
CA TYR A 51 8.52 14.63 0.57
C TYR A 51 8.65 16.15 0.59
N LEU A 52 9.17 16.72 1.68
CA LEU A 52 9.40 18.16 1.80
C LEU A 52 10.38 18.65 0.74
N GLU A 53 11.47 17.93 0.49
CA GLU A 53 12.47 18.23 -0.55
C GLU A 53 11.84 18.21 -1.97
N ARG A 54 10.82 17.40 -2.19
CA ARG A 54 10.03 17.37 -3.43
C ARG A 54 8.93 18.43 -3.49
N GLY A 55 8.89 19.35 -2.52
CA GLY A 55 7.92 20.45 -2.45
C GLY A 55 6.51 20.02 -2.01
N TYR A 56 6.36 18.89 -1.34
CA TYR A 56 5.08 18.54 -0.72
C TYR A 56 4.84 19.40 0.52
N THR A 57 3.61 19.87 0.66
CA THR A 57 3.11 20.55 1.86
C THR A 57 1.77 19.95 2.26
N PRO A 58 1.32 20.10 3.52
CA PRO A 58 0.01 19.61 3.94
C PRO A 58 -1.14 20.13 3.06
N LEU A 59 -1.14 21.41 2.74
CA LEU A 59 -2.16 22.02 1.89
C LEU A 59 -2.15 21.45 0.47
N ARG A 60 -0.97 21.36 -0.15
CA ARG A 60 -0.80 20.79 -1.48
C ARG A 60 -1.21 19.31 -1.51
N GLY A 61 -0.91 18.56 -0.43
CA GLY A 61 -1.34 17.18 -0.25
C GLY A 61 -2.86 17.05 -0.23
N ALA A 62 -3.54 17.83 0.60
CA ALA A 62 -5.00 17.84 0.69
C ALA A 62 -5.66 18.20 -0.65
N GLN A 63 -5.20 19.28 -1.30
CA GLN A 63 -5.71 19.68 -2.62
C GLN A 63 -5.52 18.60 -3.68
N SER A 64 -4.37 17.92 -3.68
CA SER A 64 -4.11 16.81 -4.59
C SER A 64 -5.03 15.62 -4.31
N GLN A 65 -5.22 15.27 -3.04
CA GLN A 65 -6.05 14.15 -2.62
C GLN A 65 -7.53 14.35 -2.96
N LEU A 66 -8.07 15.55 -2.88
CA LEU A 66 -9.45 15.85 -3.25
C LEU A 66 -9.79 15.46 -4.70
N ARG A 67 -8.81 15.51 -5.60
CA ARG A 67 -9.00 15.09 -7.01
C ARG A 67 -9.30 13.59 -7.14
N PHE A 68 -8.88 12.77 -6.16
CA PHE A 68 -9.12 11.33 -6.16
C PHE A 68 -10.55 10.95 -5.75
N ARG A 69 -11.35 11.87 -5.18
CA ARG A 69 -12.76 11.61 -4.86
C ARG A 69 -13.57 11.14 -6.08
N ARG A 70 -13.15 11.53 -7.28
CA ARG A 70 -13.78 11.08 -8.55
C ARG A 70 -13.73 9.57 -8.77
N TYR A 71 -12.89 8.83 -8.02
CA TYR A 71 -12.78 7.37 -8.09
C TYR A 71 -13.64 6.65 -7.04
N GLY A 72 -14.50 7.38 -6.32
CA GLY A 72 -15.52 6.81 -5.43
C GLY A 72 -15.08 6.56 -3.99
N MET A 73 -13.78 6.73 -3.65
CA MET A 73 -13.32 6.62 -2.27
C MET A 73 -13.39 7.98 -1.53
N PRO A 74 -13.71 7.99 -0.22
CA PRO A 74 -13.74 9.22 0.57
C PRO A 74 -12.33 9.75 0.83
N PHE A 75 -12.18 11.07 0.77
CA PHE A 75 -10.97 11.79 1.16
C PHE A 75 -11.33 12.97 2.04
N ALA A 76 -10.65 13.15 3.17
CA ALA A 76 -10.82 14.31 4.02
C ALA A 76 -10.35 15.58 3.29
N PRO A 77 -11.08 16.70 3.40
CA PRO A 77 -10.69 17.95 2.74
C PRO A 77 -9.64 18.75 3.51
N GLN A 78 -9.47 18.46 4.80
CA GLN A 78 -8.57 19.21 5.68
C GLN A 78 -7.11 18.81 5.46
N PRO A 79 -6.18 19.78 5.39
CA PRO A 79 -4.77 19.50 5.44
C PRO A 79 -4.41 18.81 6.78
N LYS A 80 -3.46 17.88 6.72
CA LYS A 80 -2.84 17.35 7.95
C LYS A 80 -1.95 18.41 8.61
N GLU A 81 -1.60 18.20 9.86
CA GLU A 81 -0.72 19.10 10.61
C GLU A 81 0.66 19.23 9.94
N ARG A 82 1.21 18.11 9.47
CA ARG A 82 2.48 18.04 8.76
C ARG A 82 2.47 16.98 7.67
N VAL A 83 3.50 16.95 6.85
CA VAL A 83 3.78 15.84 5.94
C VAL A 83 4.28 14.65 6.75
N SER A 84 3.84 13.44 6.42
CA SER A 84 4.26 12.19 7.07
C SER A 84 4.93 11.23 6.08
N ALA A 85 5.85 10.42 6.59
CA ALA A 85 6.44 9.31 5.86
C ALA A 85 5.46 8.12 5.77
N THR A 86 5.77 7.12 4.92
CA THR A 86 4.92 5.94 4.73
C THR A 86 5.50 4.67 5.37
N ALA A 87 6.80 4.67 5.63
CA ALA A 87 7.54 3.48 6.09
C ALA A 87 6.97 2.88 7.38
N ARG A 88 6.63 3.71 8.38
CA ARG A 88 6.14 3.24 9.67
C ARG A 88 4.81 2.49 9.53
N ALA A 89 3.88 3.03 8.74
CA ALA A 89 2.62 2.36 8.41
C ALA A 89 2.85 1.05 7.63
N CYS A 90 3.78 1.03 6.68
CA CYS A 90 4.15 -0.18 5.95
C CYS A 90 4.74 -1.25 6.87
N ARG A 91 5.60 -0.87 7.82
CA ARG A 91 6.13 -1.79 8.84
C ARG A 91 5.02 -2.36 9.73
N ALA A 92 3.99 -1.57 10.06
CA ALA A 92 2.83 -2.07 10.82
C ALA A 92 2.07 -3.18 10.06
N VAL A 93 1.93 -3.05 8.74
CA VAL A 93 1.35 -4.12 7.91
C VAL A 93 2.23 -5.37 7.92
N VAL A 94 3.55 -5.22 7.82
CA VAL A 94 4.50 -6.34 7.89
C VAL A 94 4.48 -7.00 9.26
N ALA A 95 4.47 -6.21 10.34
CA ALA A 95 4.37 -6.72 11.72
C ALA A 95 3.09 -7.54 11.91
N ALA A 96 1.94 -7.05 11.40
CA ALA A 96 0.69 -7.79 11.42
C ALA A 96 0.78 -9.12 10.68
N ARG A 97 1.39 -9.14 9.48
CA ARG A 97 1.65 -10.36 8.69
C ARG A 97 2.45 -11.40 9.48
N LEU A 98 3.49 -10.96 10.20
CA LEU A 98 4.36 -11.85 10.97
C LEU A 98 3.74 -12.32 12.29
N LEU A 99 2.90 -11.49 12.91
CA LEU A 99 2.19 -11.83 14.15
C LEU A 99 1.01 -12.77 13.88
N GLN A 100 0.22 -12.45 12.88
CA GLN A 100 -1.02 -13.13 12.54
C GLN A 100 -1.18 -13.16 11.02
N PRO A 101 -0.66 -14.22 10.35
CA PRO A 101 -0.78 -14.36 8.90
C PRO A 101 -2.22 -14.21 8.42
N GLY A 102 -2.42 -13.40 7.37
CA GLY A 102 -3.73 -13.07 6.83
C GLY A 102 -4.36 -11.79 7.42
N SER A 103 -3.83 -11.25 8.52
CA SER A 103 -4.34 -9.99 9.10
C SER A 103 -3.82 -8.74 8.35
N GLU A 104 -2.74 -8.85 7.59
CA GLU A 104 -2.08 -7.74 6.90
C GLU A 104 -3.02 -6.96 5.97
N TRP A 105 -3.94 -7.63 5.29
CA TRP A 105 -4.91 -6.97 4.41
C TRP A 105 -5.89 -6.07 5.17
N ARG A 106 -6.32 -6.51 6.34
CA ARG A 106 -7.22 -5.73 7.21
C ARG A 106 -6.50 -4.53 7.78
N VAL A 107 -5.27 -4.72 8.27
CA VAL A 107 -4.40 -3.66 8.77
C VAL A 107 -4.09 -2.65 7.65
N PHE A 108 -3.66 -3.13 6.48
CA PHE A 108 -3.39 -2.29 5.32
C PHE A 108 -4.61 -1.43 4.93
N ARG A 109 -5.80 -2.02 4.87
CA ARG A 109 -7.03 -1.29 4.56
C ARG A 109 -7.37 -0.24 5.62
N ALA A 110 -7.21 -0.56 6.90
CA ALA A 110 -7.47 0.39 7.98
C ALA A 110 -6.52 1.59 7.93
N LEU A 111 -5.24 1.32 7.69
CA LEU A 111 -4.24 2.38 7.54
C LEU A 111 -4.50 3.24 6.29
N HIS A 112 -4.94 2.65 5.18
CA HIS A 112 -5.41 3.41 4.02
C HIS A 112 -6.57 4.35 4.40
N LEU A 113 -7.61 3.83 5.05
CA LEU A 113 -8.75 4.64 5.48
C LEU A 113 -8.29 5.76 6.41
N ALA A 114 -7.52 5.44 7.44
CA ALA A 114 -7.02 6.43 8.40
C ALA A 114 -6.16 7.50 7.70
N THR A 115 -5.28 7.10 6.77
CA THR A 115 -4.46 8.05 6.00
C THR A 115 -5.29 9.09 5.26
N PHE A 116 -6.38 8.68 4.62
CA PHE A 116 -7.11 9.55 3.68
C PHE A 116 -8.40 10.15 4.23
N THR A 117 -8.91 9.66 5.38
CA THR A 117 -10.19 10.13 5.94
C THR A 117 -10.08 10.75 7.33
N THR A 118 -8.89 10.70 7.95
CA THR A 118 -8.66 11.25 9.30
C THR A 118 -7.46 12.21 9.31
N PRO A 119 -7.28 13.01 10.36
CA PRO A 119 -6.08 13.84 10.53
C PRO A 119 -4.83 13.03 10.95
N LEU A 120 -4.95 11.75 11.26
CA LEU A 120 -3.86 10.94 11.82
C LEU A 120 -2.62 10.91 10.93
N LEU A 121 -1.46 11.02 11.56
CA LEU A 121 -0.14 10.95 10.92
C LEU A 121 0.44 9.55 11.14
N LEU A 122 0.43 8.72 10.10
CA LEU A 122 0.79 7.30 10.20
C LEU A 122 2.30 7.03 10.08
N ASP A 123 3.12 7.98 10.49
CA ASP A 123 4.53 7.85 10.87
C ASP A 123 4.75 8.02 12.38
N ASP A 124 3.66 8.08 13.14
CA ASP A 124 3.61 8.15 14.60
C ASP A 124 2.94 6.88 15.16
N ASP A 125 3.62 6.21 16.08
CA ASP A 125 3.18 4.91 16.61
C ASP A 125 1.87 4.98 17.38
N VAL A 126 1.65 6.07 18.14
CA VAL A 126 0.42 6.26 18.92
C VAL A 126 -0.77 6.40 17.97
N GLN A 127 -0.59 7.13 16.88
CA GLN A 127 -1.63 7.37 15.89
C GLN A 127 -1.88 6.14 15.00
N ILE A 128 -0.84 5.34 14.71
CA ILE A 128 -1.01 4.03 14.09
C ILE A 128 -1.82 3.10 15.00
N ALA A 129 -1.46 3.02 16.29
CA ALA A 129 -2.22 2.23 17.26
C ALA A 129 -3.69 2.66 17.35
N GLU A 130 -3.97 3.97 17.37
CA GLU A 130 -5.33 4.52 17.35
C GLU A 130 -6.13 4.02 16.14
N ALA A 131 -5.52 4.08 14.94
CA ALA A 131 -6.15 3.60 13.73
C ALA A 131 -6.44 2.09 13.75
N LEU A 132 -5.59 1.30 14.41
CA LEU A 132 -5.71 -0.16 14.45
C LEU A 132 -6.61 -0.70 15.57
N ARG A 133 -6.75 0.00 16.70
CA ARG A 133 -7.59 -0.42 17.83
C ARG A 133 -9.05 -0.62 17.48
N GLN A 134 -9.51 -0.04 16.38
CA GLN A 134 -10.89 -0.22 15.90
C GLN A 134 -11.09 -1.53 15.12
N LEU A 135 -10.02 -2.30 14.88
CA LEU A 135 -10.09 -3.54 14.11
C LEU A 135 -10.35 -4.75 15.03
N PRO A 136 -11.51 -5.42 14.95
CA PRO A 136 -11.77 -6.62 15.74
C PRO A 136 -10.72 -7.70 15.47
N GLY A 137 -10.18 -8.32 16.54
CA GLY A 137 -9.21 -9.42 16.43
C GLY A 137 -7.82 -9.02 15.88
N VAL A 138 -7.47 -7.74 15.94
CA VAL A 138 -6.11 -7.24 15.70
C VAL A 138 -5.57 -6.66 17.01
N ASP A 139 -4.42 -7.15 17.44
CA ASP A 139 -3.71 -6.61 18.59
C ASP A 139 -2.82 -5.45 18.15
N ALA A 140 -3.35 -4.23 18.25
CA ALA A 140 -2.65 -3.02 17.83
C ALA A 140 -1.37 -2.80 18.65
N ASP A 141 -1.41 -3.04 19.97
CA ASP A 141 -0.27 -2.79 20.84
C ASP A 141 0.86 -3.80 20.57
N ALA A 142 0.53 -5.05 20.30
CA ALA A 142 1.51 -6.07 19.88
C ALA A 142 2.15 -5.74 18.53
N ILE A 143 1.39 -5.18 17.58
CA ILE A 143 1.93 -4.70 16.29
C ILE A 143 2.92 -3.57 16.51
N ILE A 144 2.54 -2.55 17.31
CA ILE A 144 3.41 -1.40 17.58
C ILE A 144 4.70 -1.82 18.28
N ALA A 145 4.62 -2.71 19.26
CA ALA A 145 5.79 -3.21 19.99
C ALA A 145 6.85 -3.88 19.09
N ARG A 146 6.46 -4.31 17.88
CA ARG A 146 7.33 -5.02 16.94
C ARG A 146 7.83 -4.20 15.75
N LEU A 147 7.42 -2.94 15.63
CA LEU A 147 7.77 -2.13 14.45
C LEU A 147 9.28 -2.01 14.20
N ASP A 148 10.09 -2.09 15.27
CA ASP A 148 11.54 -2.00 15.20
C ASP A 148 12.23 -3.36 15.30
N ASP A 149 11.47 -4.46 15.35
CA ASP A 149 12.04 -5.80 15.32
C ASP A 149 12.83 -6.04 14.03
N ARG A 150 13.97 -6.73 14.18
CA ARG A 150 14.79 -7.11 13.03
C ARG A 150 14.00 -7.94 12.01
N ALA A 151 13.14 -8.84 12.47
CA ALA A 151 12.33 -9.67 11.58
C ALA A 151 11.36 -8.81 10.72
N VAL A 152 10.78 -7.76 11.29
CA VAL A 152 9.92 -6.79 10.58
C VAL A 152 10.75 -5.98 9.59
N SER A 153 11.91 -5.46 10.02
CA SER A 153 12.83 -4.74 9.14
C SER A 153 13.27 -5.61 7.96
N ASP A 154 13.74 -6.82 8.20
CA ASP A 154 14.20 -7.72 7.15
C ASP A 154 13.07 -8.10 6.17
N ALA A 155 11.84 -8.28 6.66
CA ALA A 155 10.68 -8.58 5.82
C ALA A 155 10.25 -7.37 4.99
N TYR A 156 10.26 -6.18 5.57
CA TYR A 156 9.96 -4.94 4.87
C TYR A 156 11.00 -4.64 3.76
N GLU A 157 12.29 -4.82 4.04
CA GLU A 157 13.34 -4.65 3.03
C GLU A 157 13.26 -5.70 1.92
N ARG A 158 12.82 -6.94 2.21
CA ARG A 158 12.52 -7.92 1.14
C ARG A 158 11.37 -7.47 0.24
N ASP A 159 10.27 -6.96 0.81
CA ASP A 159 9.15 -6.40 0.04
C ASP A 159 9.65 -5.24 -0.86
N LYS A 160 10.46 -4.33 -0.32
CA LYS A 160 11.04 -3.21 -1.07
C LYS A 160 11.96 -3.68 -2.20
N ALA A 161 12.81 -4.66 -1.93
CA ALA A 161 13.70 -5.23 -2.93
C ALA A 161 12.91 -5.89 -4.08
N GLU A 162 11.87 -6.66 -3.74
CA GLU A 162 10.99 -7.28 -4.73
C GLU A 162 10.25 -6.22 -5.56
N ALA A 163 9.75 -5.16 -4.94
CA ALA A 163 9.09 -4.08 -5.66
C ALA A 163 10.03 -3.38 -6.67
N ARG A 164 11.35 -3.46 -6.46
CA ARG A 164 12.40 -2.85 -7.31
C ARG A 164 12.95 -3.79 -8.40
N THR A 165 12.12 -4.74 -8.84
CA THR A 165 12.44 -5.66 -9.95
C THR A 165 11.60 -5.36 -11.21
N ALA A 166 11.13 -4.13 -11.38
CA ALA A 166 10.22 -3.79 -12.46
C ALA A 166 10.91 -3.52 -13.80
N ALA A 167 12.25 -3.37 -13.83
CA ALA A 167 13.00 -3.15 -15.06
C ALA A 167 12.80 -4.32 -16.03
N GLY A 168 12.57 -4.00 -17.31
CA GLY A 168 12.32 -4.98 -18.38
C GLY A 168 10.94 -5.66 -18.31
N SER A 169 10.09 -5.30 -17.36
CA SER A 169 8.75 -5.88 -17.23
C SER A 169 7.71 -5.19 -18.13
N ALA A 170 6.55 -5.83 -18.30
CA ALA A 170 5.42 -5.23 -19.01
C ALA A 170 4.93 -3.91 -18.35
N ALA A 171 5.16 -3.71 -17.04
CA ALA A 171 4.84 -2.44 -16.38
C ALA A 171 5.68 -1.26 -16.94
N GLU A 172 6.90 -1.52 -17.36
CA GLU A 172 7.75 -0.49 -17.99
C GLU A 172 7.21 -0.09 -19.36
N LEU A 173 6.78 -1.06 -20.17
CA LEU A 173 6.13 -0.79 -21.46
C LEU A 173 4.81 -0.01 -21.29
N GLN A 174 4.12 -0.19 -20.19
CA GLN A 174 2.92 0.56 -19.80
C GLN A 174 3.23 1.96 -19.24
N VAL A 175 4.51 2.34 -19.11
CA VAL A 175 4.94 3.58 -18.41
C VAL A 175 4.39 3.64 -16.97
N LYS A 176 4.39 2.48 -16.30
CA LYS A 176 3.87 2.30 -14.93
C LYS A 176 4.96 1.82 -13.96
N THR A 177 6.15 2.32 -14.17
CA THR A 177 7.29 2.16 -13.27
C THR A 177 7.73 3.51 -12.72
N ALA A 178 8.57 3.50 -11.70
CA ALA A 178 9.19 4.68 -11.15
C ALA A 178 10.60 4.37 -10.66
N GLN A 179 11.45 5.39 -10.64
CA GLN A 179 12.78 5.32 -10.08
C GLN A 179 12.95 6.50 -9.13
N THR A 180 12.87 6.25 -7.83
CA THR A 180 12.92 7.30 -6.81
C THR A 180 14.07 7.12 -5.82
N ASP A 181 14.44 5.88 -5.55
CA ASP A 181 15.40 5.49 -4.51
C ASP A 181 16.05 4.13 -4.84
N GLY A 182 16.88 4.08 -5.86
CA GLY A 182 17.53 2.85 -6.32
C GLY A 182 16.97 2.30 -7.64
N PRO A 183 16.91 0.97 -7.83
CA PRO A 183 16.46 0.36 -9.08
C PRO A 183 15.01 0.69 -9.45
N VAL A 184 14.67 0.49 -10.72
CA VAL A 184 13.31 0.70 -11.24
C VAL A 184 12.32 -0.20 -10.50
N ARG A 185 11.28 0.41 -9.96
CA ARG A 185 10.23 -0.25 -9.18
C ARG A 185 8.87 -0.19 -9.84
N PHE A 186 8.00 -1.11 -9.45
CA PHE A 186 6.57 -1.01 -9.73
C PHE A 186 5.97 0.24 -9.09
N THR A 187 4.98 0.85 -9.76
CA THR A 187 4.15 1.90 -9.14
C THR A 187 3.10 1.27 -8.22
N ALA A 188 2.62 2.01 -7.23
CA ALA A 188 1.49 1.61 -6.39
C ALA A 188 0.17 2.19 -6.95
N PRO A 189 -0.89 1.38 -7.18
CA PRO A 189 -0.88 -0.09 -7.16
C PRO A 189 -0.28 -0.67 -8.44
N SER A 190 0.29 -1.88 -8.38
CA SER A 190 0.51 -2.71 -9.56
C SER A 190 0.14 -4.14 -9.21
N LEU A 191 -0.51 -4.86 -10.11
CA LEU A 191 -0.89 -6.26 -9.93
C LEU A 191 -0.09 -7.15 -10.88
N VAL A 192 0.45 -8.24 -10.36
CA VAL A 192 1.09 -9.30 -11.13
C VAL A 192 0.28 -10.57 -10.95
N PHE A 193 -0.25 -11.09 -12.04
CA PHE A 193 -1.02 -12.33 -12.09
C PHE A 193 -0.14 -13.43 -12.65
N GLU A 194 -0.04 -14.55 -11.94
CA GLU A 194 0.75 -15.71 -12.36
C GLU A 194 -0.06 -17.00 -12.24
N GLY A 195 -0.16 -17.72 -13.34
CA GLY A 195 -0.89 -18.98 -13.41
C GLY A 195 -0.85 -19.57 -14.82
N TYR A 196 -1.03 -20.88 -14.91
CA TYR A 196 -1.09 -21.60 -16.18
C TYR A 196 0.12 -21.36 -17.09
N GLY A 197 1.29 -21.15 -16.50
CA GLY A 197 2.54 -20.83 -17.25
C GLY A 197 2.60 -19.42 -17.83
N GLN A 198 1.65 -18.54 -17.46
CA GLN A 198 1.63 -17.14 -17.90
C GLN A 198 1.87 -16.18 -16.76
N ARG A 199 2.42 -15.03 -17.09
CA ARG A 199 2.60 -13.88 -16.19
C ARG A 199 2.08 -12.62 -16.85
N LEU A 200 1.05 -12.02 -16.26
CA LEU A 200 0.43 -10.77 -16.72
C LEU A 200 0.64 -9.67 -15.70
N ILE A 201 0.83 -8.44 -16.15
CA ILE A 201 1.06 -7.31 -15.28
C ILE A 201 0.09 -6.18 -15.63
N ALA A 202 -0.70 -5.76 -14.65
CA ALA A 202 -1.49 -4.54 -14.69
C ALA A 202 -0.76 -3.46 -13.86
N GLY A 203 0.00 -2.60 -14.52
CA GLY A 203 0.82 -1.58 -13.90
C GLY A 203 0.00 -0.34 -13.54
N GLY A 204 0.18 0.16 -12.32
CA GLY A 204 -0.48 1.37 -11.86
C GLY A 204 -1.99 1.22 -11.66
N PHE A 205 -2.66 2.34 -11.40
CA PHE A 205 -4.12 2.39 -11.35
C PHE A 205 -4.71 2.12 -12.74
N GLN A 206 -5.59 1.13 -12.82
CA GLN A 206 -6.28 0.73 -14.03
C GLN A 206 -7.81 0.72 -13.81
N PRO A 207 -8.62 0.85 -14.86
CA PRO A 207 -10.04 0.55 -14.76
C PRO A 207 -10.25 -0.95 -14.51
N ILE A 208 -11.42 -1.31 -13.93
CA ILE A 208 -11.69 -2.68 -13.51
C ILE A 208 -11.61 -3.69 -14.65
N GLU A 209 -11.94 -3.27 -15.86
CA GLU A 209 -11.92 -4.08 -17.08
C GLU A 209 -10.51 -4.50 -17.51
N ALA A 210 -9.48 -3.85 -16.97
CA ALA A 210 -8.08 -4.15 -17.27
C ALA A 210 -7.46 -5.16 -16.28
N TYR A 211 -8.21 -5.56 -15.26
CA TYR A 211 -7.84 -6.59 -14.32
C TYR A 211 -8.62 -7.87 -14.65
#